data_554eeacfaf86acb3fedd685af4f02a5f
#
_entry.id   554eeacfaf86acb3fedd685af4f02a5f
#
_cell.length_a   1.000
_cell.length_b   1.000
_cell.length_c   1.000
_cell.angle_alpha   90.00
_cell.angle_beta   90.00
_cell.angle_gamma   90.00
#
_symmetry.space_group_name_H-M   'P 1'
#
loop_
_entity.id
_entity.type
_entity.pdbx_description
1 polymer ?
#
loop_
_entity_poly.entity_id
_entity_poly.type
_entity_poly.pdbx_seq_one_letter_code
_entity_poly.pdbx_strand_id
1 'polypeptide(L)'
;IVRMATPSIYGDEQQIVSSDVVRDLEALAEDKNVKAVVLRINSGGGDAYASEQIWHAVSELNKKKPVVVSMGGMAASGAYYMSMGARYVMAQPTTLTGSIGIFGALPDFSDLLTKKLGFKYDEVKTNKNSAYMGAGTARPWSQEEITHLQAYVNRGYALFRKRVADGRKMNVRKLKKSLREESGSERMPRRSN
;
A
#
# COMPACT_ATOMS: atom_id res chain seq x y z
N ILE A 1 11.21 2.81 1.12
CA ILE A 1 9.76 3.15 1.18
C ILE A 1 9.24 3.33 -0.24
N VAL A 2 8.07 2.74 -0.54
CA VAL A 2 7.37 2.91 -1.82
C VAL A 2 6.55 4.20 -1.76
N ARG A 3 6.70 5.08 -2.76
CA ARG A 3 5.97 6.35 -2.84
C ARG A 3 5.64 6.75 -4.28
N MET A 4 4.74 7.71 -4.43
CA MET A 4 4.52 8.43 -5.69
C MET A 4 5.65 9.44 -5.97
N ALA A 5 5.69 10.01 -7.18
CA ALA A 5 6.65 11.03 -7.61
C ALA A 5 6.39 12.40 -6.96
N THR A 6 6.46 12.48 -5.64
CA THR A 6 6.35 13.74 -4.88
C THR A 6 7.67 14.01 -4.14
N PRO A 7 8.08 15.27 -3.94
CA PRO A 7 9.26 15.59 -3.14
C PRO A 7 9.20 14.90 -1.78
N SER A 8 10.31 14.31 -1.35
CA SER A 8 10.39 13.61 -0.07
C SER A 8 11.06 14.51 0.98
N ILE A 9 10.46 14.54 2.17
CA ILE A 9 11.08 15.15 3.35
C ILE A 9 12.13 14.25 4.00
N TYR A 10 12.27 12.99 3.55
CA TYR A 10 13.17 11.98 4.15
C TYR A 10 14.44 11.71 3.32
N GLY A 11 14.75 12.53 2.32
CA GLY A 11 15.85 12.31 1.40
C GLY A 11 15.55 11.21 0.34
N ASP A 12 16.24 11.26 -0.79
CA ASP A 12 15.88 10.43 -1.96
C ASP A 12 16.62 9.09 -2.05
N GLU A 13 17.69 8.89 -1.32
CA GLU A 13 18.63 7.78 -1.52
C GLU A 13 18.11 6.36 -1.18
N GLN A 14 16.94 6.24 -0.54
CA GLN A 14 16.38 4.94 -0.12
C GLN A 14 14.91 4.77 -0.47
N GLN A 15 14.44 5.39 -1.53
CA GLN A 15 13.03 5.38 -1.88
C GLN A 15 12.78 4.69 -3.23
N ILE A 16 11.67 3.97 -3.30
CA ILE A 16 11.16 3.38 -4.53
C ILE A 16 10.09 4.34 -5.06
N VAL A 17 10.43 5.08 -6.09
CA VAL A 17 9.53 6.05 -6.75
C VAL A 17 8.75 5.33 -7.84
N SER A 18 7.43 5.29 -7.73
CA SER A 18 6.61 4.50 -8.66
C SER A 18 6.73 4.93 -10.11
N SER A 19 6.78 6.23 -10.40
CA SER A 19 6.96 6.75 -11.77
C SER A 19 8.24 6.29 -12.44
N ASP A 20 9.34 6.22 -11.68
CA ASP A 20 10.64 5.81 -12.21
C ASP A 20 10.66 4.31 -12.48
N VAL A 21 10.19 3.52 -11.51
CA VAL A 21 10.11 2.06 -11.68
C VAL A 21 9.18 1.68 -12.81
N VAL A 22 8.01 2.33 -12.94
CA VAL A 22 7.06 2.07 -14.04
C VAL A 22 7.72 2.36 -15.37
N ARG A 23 8.33 3.54 -15.54
CA ARG A 23 9.06 3.93 -16.77
C ARG A 23 10.14 2.89 -17.13
N ASP A 24 10.93 2.45 -16.16
CA ASP A 24 12.01 1.50 -16.40
C ASP A 24 11.45 0.12 -16.78
N LEU A 25 10.38 -0.35 -16.15
CA LEU A 25 9.72 -1.61 -16.51
C LEU A 25 9.08 -1.56 -17.90
N GLU A 26 8.48 -0.43 -18.29
CA GLU A 26 7.94 -0.21 -19.62
C GLU A 26 9.05 -0.21 -20.69
N ALA A 27 10.17 0.46 -20.43
CA ALA A 27 11.33 0.43 -21.31
C ALA A 27 11.89 -0.99 -21.49
N LEU A 28 12.02 -1.77 -20.40
CA LEU A 28 12.44 -3.16 -20.44
C LEU A 28 11.44 -4.05 -21.21
N ALA A 29 10.15 -3.71 -21.19
CA ALA A 29 9.13 -4.44 -21.94
C ALA A 29 9.33 -4.35 -23.46
N GLU A 30 9.81 -3.20 -23.94
CA GLU A 30 9.99 -2.93 -25.38
C GLU A 30 11.41 -3.30 -25.89
N ASP A 31 12.42 -3.41 -25.02
CA ASP A 31 13.79 -3.75 -25.42
C ASP A 31 13.89 -5.20 -25.90
N LYS A 32 14.13 -5.42 -27.21
CA LYS A 32 14.22 -6.73 -27.84
C LYS A 32 15.40 -7.59 -27.34
N ASN A 33 16.41 -6.99 -26.73
CA ASN A 33 17.60 -7.68 -26.20
C ASN A 33 17.31 -8.28 -24.83
N VAL A 34 16.39 -7.71 -24.06
CA VAL A 34 15.97 -8.22 -22.74
C VAL A 34 15.03 -9.41 -22.94
N LYS A 35 15.41 -10.57 -22.42
CA LYS A 35 14.63 -11.82 -22.52
C LYS A 35 13.85 -12.16 -21.25
N ALA A 36 14.33 -11.71 -20.11
CA ALA A 36 13.70 -11.88 -18.79
C ALA A 36 14.17 -10.76 -17.86
N VAL A 37 13.42 -10.51 -16.79
CA VAL A 37 13.74 -9.46 -15.80
C VAL A 37 13.78 -10.06 -14.41
N VAL A 38 14.82 -9.75 -13.65
CA VAL A 38 14.89 -10.01 -12.22
C VAL A 38 14.68 -8.68 -11.49
N LEU A 39 13.56 -8.58 -10.79
CA LEU A 39 13.23 -7.42 -9.96
C LEU A 39 13.68 -7.69 -8.52
N ARG A 40 14.76 -7.03 -8.09
CA ARG A 40 15.24 -7.10 -6.71
C ARG A 40 14.48 -6.14 -5.83
N ILE A 41 13.85 -6.63 -4.75
CA ILE A 41 13.06 -5.83 -3.83
C ILE A 41 13.60 -5.94 -2.42
N ASN A 42 13.90 -4.79 -1.79
CA ASN A 42 14.28 -4.72 -0.38
C ASN A 42 13.58 -3.50 0.25
N SER A 43 12.36 -3.68 0.76
CA SER A 43 11.52 -2.59 1.25
C SER A 43 10.45 -3.09 2.23
N GLY A 44 10.15 -2.28 3.24
CA GLY A 44 9.00 -2.50 4.16
C GLY A 44 7.64 -2.15 3.56
N GLY A 45 7.60 -1.67 2.31
CA GLY A 45 6.37 -1.19 1.67
C GLY A 45 6.25 0.32 1.70
N GLY A 46 5.04 0.83 1.67
CA GLY A 46 4.75 2.27 1.64
C GLY A 46 3.38 2.56 1.04
N ASP A 47 3.31 3.59 0.19
CA ASP A 47 2.06 4.06 -0.41
C ASP A 47 1.35 2.98 -1.23
N ALA A 48 0.05 2.81 -0.95
CA ALA A 48 -0.76 1.74 -1.54
C ALA A 48 -1.01 1.98 -3.04
N TYR A 49 -1.20 3.23 -3.45
CA TYR A 49 -1.43 3.56 -4.85
C TYR A 49 -0.15 3.41 -5.69
N ALA A 50 0.98 3.88 -5.17
CA ALA A 50 2.28 3.67 -5.81
C ALA A 50 2.60 2.17 -5.96
N SER A 51 2.28 1.37 -4.95
CA SER A 51 2.45 -0.09 -5.01
C SER A 51 1.56 -0.76 -6.06
N GLU A 52 0.33 -0.28 -6.25
CA GLU A 52 -0.58 -0.76 -7.32
C GLU A 52 -0.05 -0.38 -8.71
N GLN A 53 0.48 0.84 -8.89
CA GLN A 53 1.09 1.25 -10.17
C GLN A 53 2.26 0.32 -10.55
N ILE A 54 3.17 0.05 -9.60
CA ILE A 54 4.31 -0.85 -9.84
C ILE A 54 3.82 -2.27 -10.08
N TRP A 55 2.86 -2.78 -9.28
CA TRP A 55 2.26 -4.09 -9.49
C TRP A 55 1.68 -4.23 -10.91
N HIS A 56 0.99 -3.20 -11.38
CA HIS A 56 0.42 -3.17 -12.74
C HIS A 56 1.53 -3.28 -13.81
N ALA A 57 2.56 -2.44 -13.71
CA ALA A 57 3.69 -2.46 -14.64
C ALA A 57 4.44 -3.81 -14.63
N VAL A 58 4.66 -4.40 -13.44
CA VAL A 58 5.23 -5.76 -13.31
C VAL A 58 4.35 -6.80 -14.00
N SER A 59 3.03 -6.71 -13.82
CA SER A 59 2.07 -7.62 -14.43
C SER A 59 2.06 -7.50 -15.96
N GLU A 60 2.08 -6.28 -16.49
CA GLU A 60 2.13 -6.04 -17.95
C GLU A 60 3.45 -6.53 -18.55
N LEU A 61 4.58 -6.23 -17.91
CA LEU A 61 5.88 -6.76 -18.32
C LEU A 61 5.89 -8.29 -18.32
N ASN A 62 5.33 -8.92 -17.27
CA ASN A 62 5.30 -10.37 -17.13
C ASN A 62 4.46 -11.09 -18.20
N LYS A 63 3.53 -10.40 -18.88
CA LYS A 63 2.82 -10.92 -20.06
C LYS A 63 3.73 -11.00 -21.29
N LYS A 64 4.70 -10.09 -21.41
CA LYS A 64 5.63 -10.01 -22.53
C LYS A 64 6.91 -10.79 -22.28
N LYS A 65 7.46 -10.72 -21.07
CA LYS A 65 8.76 -11.30 -20.67
C LYS A 65 8.67 -11.86 -19.26
N PRO A 66 9.27 -13.01 -18.97
CA PRO A 66 9.26 -13.56 -17.62
C PRO A 66 9.85 -12.57 -16.60
N VAL A 67 9.10 -12.30 -15.53
CA VAL A 67 9.58 -11.50 -14.40
C VAL A 67 9.73 -12.41 -13.18
N VAL A 68 10.90 -12.36 -12.57
CA VAL A 68 11.21 -13.03 -11.30
C VAL A 68 11.49 -11.96 -10.24
N VAL A 69 10.77 -12.00 -9.14
CA VAL A 69 11.08 -11.16 -7.97
C VAL A 69 12.07 -11.89 -7.07
N SER A 70 13.16 -11.21 -6.72
CA SER A 70 14.12 -11.63 -5.68
C SER A 70 13.99 -10.71 -4.47
N MET A 71 13.45 -11.23 -3.38
CA MET A 71 13.29 -10.48 -2.13
C MET A 71 14.62 -10.39 -1.38
N GLY A 72 14.90 -9.21 -0.80
CA GLY A 72 16.04 -8.95 0.07
C GLY A 72 15.80 -9.40 1.52
N GLY A 73 16.39 -8.67 2.46
CA GLY A 73 16.13 -8.90 3.89
C GLY A 73 14.68 -8.58 4.28
N MET A 74 14.04 -7.67 3.55
CA MET A 74 12.64 -7.31 3.75
C MET A 74 11.90 -7.10 2.43
N ALA A 75 10.68 -7.64 2.32
CA ALA A 75 9.75 -7.34 1.23
C ALA A 75 8.31 -7.49 1.76
N ALA A 76 7.84 -6.47 2.49
CA ALA A 76 6.59 -6.52 3.24
C ALA A 76 5.59 -5.46 2.75
N SER A 77 4.30 -5.63 3.06
CA SER A 77 3.21 -4.69 2.74
C SER A 77 3.22 -4.30 1.25
N GLY A 78 3.35 -3.01 0.90
CA GLY A 78 3.41 -2.56 -0.50
C GLY A 78 4.50 -3.22 -1.34
N ALA A 79 5.64 -3.59 -0.74
CA ALA A 79 6.70 -4.32 -1.42
C ALA A 79 6.30 -5.78 -1.75
N TYR A 80 5.56 -6.42 -0.86
CA TYR A 80 4.96 -7.71 -1.12
C TYR A 80 3.84 -7.59 -2.17
N TYR A 81 3.04 -6.53 -2.10
CA TYR A 81 1.98 -6.23 -3.06
C TYR A 81 2.52 -6.19 -4.50
N MET A 82 3.52 -5.34 -4.76
CA MET A 82 4.07 -5.18 -6.12
C MET A 82 4.76 -6.44 -6.65
N SER A 83 5.21 -7.34 -5.76
CA SER A 83 5.80 -8.63 -6.13
C SER A 83 4.79 -9.59 -6.75
N MET A 84 3.50 -9.41 -6.48
CA MET A 84 2.45 -10.36 -6.88
C MET A 84 2.11 -10.33 -8.37
N GLY A 85 2.65 -9.36 -9.13
CA GLY A 85 2.57 -9.32 -10.59
C GLY A 85 3.58 -10.24 -11.31
N ALA A 86 4.60 -10.72 -10.59
CA ALA A 86 5.67 -11.53 -11.16
C ALA A 86 5.30 -12.99 -11.36
N ARG A 87 6.01 -13.66 -12.27
CA ARG A 87 5.85 -15.10 -12.55
C ARG A 87 6.31 -15.97 -11.39
N TYR A 88 7.44 -15.58 -10.78
CA TYR A 88 8.02 -16.25 -9.62
C TYR A 88 8.46 -15.24 -8.57
N VAL A 89 8.29 -15.60 -7.31
CA VAL A 89 8.73 -14.81 -6.17
C VAL A 89 9.64 -15.68 -5.32
N MET A 90 10.87 -15.21 -5.12
CA MET A 90 11.92 -15.90 -4.37
C MET A 90 12.27 -15.09 -3.12
N ALA A 91 12.36 -15.77 -1.99
CA ALA A 91 12.75 -15.20 -0.71
C ALA A 91 13.75 -16.16 0.00
N GLN A 92 14.60 -15.62 0.85
CA GLN A 92 15.41 -16.42 1.77
C GLN A 92 14.60 -16.80 3.01
N PRO A 93 14.95 -17.85 3.73
CA PRO A 93 14.26 -18.21 4.98
C PRO A 93 14.24 -17.09 6.03
N THR A 94 15.22 -16.19 5.97
CA THR A 94 15.36 -15.02 6.87
C THR A 94 14.68 -13.76 6.34
N THR A 95 14.09 -13.79 5.16
CA THR A 95 13.40 -12.62 4.59
C THR A 95 12.13 -12.30 5.40
N LEU A 96 12.04 -11.09 5.92
CA LEU A 96 10.80 -10.58 6.50
C LEU A 96 9.85 -10.18 5.37
N THR A 97 8.73 -10.91 5.22
CA THR A 97 7.81 -10.73 4.09
C THR A 97 6.35 -10.86 4.52
N GLY A 98 5.42 -10.67 3.59
CA GLY A 98 3.99 -10.70 3.87
C GLY A 98 3.46 -9.33 4.34
N SER A 99 3.01 -9.21 5.59
CA SER A 99 2.34 -8.00 6.12
C SER A 99 1.21 -7.53 5.18
N ILE A 100 0.28 -8.46 4.89
CA ILE A 100 -0.82 -8.23 3.95
C ILE A 100 -1.91 -7.42 4.64
N GLY A 101 -1.73 -6.11 4.66
CA GLY A 101 -2.62 -5.17 5.33
C GLY A 101 -2.53 -3.77 4.74
N ILE A 102 -3.53 -2.96 5.06
CA ILE A 102 -3.59 -1.53 4.72
C ILE A 102 -4.12 -0.78 5.94
N PHE A 103 -3.55 0.36 6.22
CA PHE A 103 -4.01 1.26 7.26
C PHE A 103 -3.89 2.71 6.82
N GLY A 104 -4.61 3.60 7.49
CA GLY A 104 -4.46 5.04 7.37
C GLY A 104 -4.35 5.67 8.76
N ALA A 105 -3.52 6.68 8.91
CA ALA A 105 -3.46 7.52 10.10
C ALA A 105 -4.19 8.84 9.80
N LEU A 106 -5.12 9.21 10.67
CA LEU A 106 -5.91 10.43 10.56
C LEU A 106 -5.65 11.28 11.82
N PRO A 107 -4.61 12.10 11.82
CA PRO A 107 -4.36 12.98 12.95
C PRO A 107 -5.47 14.03 13.06
N ASP A 108 -5.82 14.39 14.29
CA ASP A 108 -6.72 15.50 14.58
C ASP A 108 -6.03 16.50 15.49
N PHE A 109 -5.68 17.64 14.93
CA PHE A 109 -5.07 18.78 15.61
C PHE A 109 -6.05 19.94 15.78
N SER A 110 -7.33 19.76 15.45
CA SER A 110 -8.31 20.84 15.40
C SER A 110 -8.47 21.55 16.76
N ASP A 111 -8.49 20.83 17.86
CA ASP A 111 -8.56 21.41 19.20
C ASP A 111 -7.28 22.20 19.58
N LEU A 112 -6.11 21.68 19.22
CA LEU A 112 -4.86 22.39 19.41
C LEU A 112 -4.86 23.71 18.63
N LEU A 113 -5.19 23.66 17.36
CA LEU A 113 -5.15 24.84 16.49
C LEU A 113 -6.23 25.86 16.86
N THR A 114 -7.47 25.44 17.05
CA THR A 114 -8.58 26.36 17.26
C THR A 114 -8.74 26.84 18.70
N LYS A 115 -8.62 25.92 19.68
CA LYS A 115 -8.86 26.23 21.09
C LYS A 115 -7.61 26.71 21.83
N LYS A 116 -6.42 26.13 21.51
CA LYS A 116 -5.19 26.46 22.25
C LYS A 116 -4.42 27.59 21.56
N LEU A 117 -4.26 27.52 20.22
CA LEU A 117 -3.51 28.51 19.46
C LEU A 117 -4.40 29.64 18.91
N GLY A 118 -5.73 29.53 19.01
CA GLY A 118 -6.67 30.58 18.65
C GLY A 118 -6.85 30.80 17.15
N PHE A 119 -6.40 29.88 16.30
CA PHE A 119 -6.63 29.99 14.86
C PHE A 119 -8.13 29.99 14.53
N LYS A 120 -8.52 30.84 13.60
CA LYS A 120 -9.88 30.90 13.05
C LYS A 120 -9.84 30.42 11.62
N TYR A 121 -10.76 29.53 11.28
CA TYR A 121 -10.93 28.99 9.93
C TYR A 121 -12.29 29.36 9.40
N ASP A 122 -12.36 29.67 8.12
CA ASP A 122 -13.60 29.76 7.37
C ASP A 122 -13.63 28.67 6.32
N GLU A 123 -14.84 28.16 5.98
CA GLU A 123 -14.99 27.00 5.12
C GLU A 123 -16.09 27.26 4.09
N VAL A 124 -15.72 27.35 2.82
CA VAL A 124 -16.66 27.44 1.71
C VAL A 124 -16.87 26.05 1.10
N LYS A 125 -18.11 25.60 1.04
CA LYS A 125 -18.47 24.27 0.57
C LYS A 125 -19.38 24.35 -0.67
N THR A 126 -19.08 23.53 -1.66
CA THR A 126 -19.99 23.30 -2.81
C THR A 126 -21.00 22.19 -2.52
N ASN A 127 -20.69 21.30 -1.59
CA ASN A 127 -21.57 20.24 -1.08
C ASN A 127 -21.11 19.79 0.33
N LYS A 128 -21.89 18.91 0.96
CA LYS A 128 -21.66 18.46 2.36
C LYS A 128 -20.23 17.96 2.63
N ASN A 129 -19.63 17.25 1.69
CA ASN A 129 -18.34 16.57 1.90
C ASN A 129 -17.18 17.21 1.10
N SER A 130 -17.38 18.39 0.48
CA SER A 130 -16.35 19.02 -0.36
C SER A 130 -15.18 19.62 0.44
N ALA A 131 -15.37 19.96 1.72
CA ALA A 131 -14.34 20.53 2.60
C ALA A 131 -13.63 19.47 3.46
N TYR A 132 -13.48 18.30 2.93
CA TYR A 132 -12.78 17.16 3.55
C TYR A 132 -11.36 17.49 4.01
N MET A 133 -10.63 18.33 3.28
CA MET A 133 -9.26 18.72 3.63
C MET A 133 -9.16 19.58 4.91
N GLY A 134 -10.25 20.16 5.39
CA GLY A 134 -10.31 20.91 6.65
C GLY A 134 -10.48 20.02 7.89
N ALA A 135 -10.85 18.76 7.71
CA ALA A 135 -11.02 17.84 8.82
C ALA A 135 -9.67 17.52 9.49
N GLY A 136 -9.66 17.44 10.81
CA GLY A 136 -8.44 17.25 11.61
C GLY A 136 -7.57 18.50 11.76
N THR A 137 -7.92 19.64 11.14
CA THR A 137 -7.23 20.92 11.30
C THR A 137 -8.18 22.04 11.71
N ALA A 138 -9.10 22.43 10.82
CA ALA A 138 -10.10 23.45 11.08
C ALA A 138 -11.23 22.95 12.00
N ARG A 139 -11.55 21.71 11.94
CA ARG A 139 -12.58 21.02 12.72
C ARG A 139 -12.24 19.54 12.92
N PRO A 140 -12.87 18.87 13.90
CA PRO A 140 -12.77 17.42 14.05
C PRO A 140 -13.27 16.65 12.81
N TRP A 141 -12.82 15.42 12.67
CA TRP A 141 -13.38 14.47 11.72
C TRP A 141 -14.84 14.15 12.07
N SER A 142 -15.73 14.21 11.10
CA SER A 142 -17.10 13.74 11.29
C SER A 142 -17.18 12.22 11.23
N GLN A 143 -18.19 11.63 11.87
CA GLN A 143 -18.43 10.18 11.82
C GLN A 143 -18.67 9.68 10.38
N GLU A 144 -19.29 10.49 9.55
CA GLU A 144 -19.52 10.17 8.12
C GLU A 144 -18.20 10.10 7.36
N GLU A 145 -17.31 11.08 7.55
CA GLU A 145 -15.98 11.11 6.93
C GLU A 145 -15.15 9.91 7.37
N ILE A 146 -15.13 9.58 8.66
CA ILE A 146 -14.47 8.38 9.19
C ILE A 146 -15.03 7.11 8.54
N THR A 147 -16.34 7.03 8.39
CA THR A 147 -17.00 5.87 7.76
C THR A 147 -16.60 5.72 6.29
N HIS A 148 -16.52 6.82 5.54
CA HIS A 148 -16.06 6.81 4.15
C HIS A 148 -14.60 6.38 4.03
N LEU A 149 -13.74 6.89 4.91
CA LEU A 149 -12.32 6.50 4.96
C LEU A 149 -12.16 5.03 5.32
N GLN A 150 -12.91 4.53 6.29
CA GLN A 150 -12.89 3.10 6.64
C GLN A 150 -13.34 2.23 5.47
N ALA A 151 -14.36 2.67 4.72
CA ALA A 151 -14.80 1.97 3.52
C ALA A 151 -13.72 1.97 2.43
N TYR A 152 -12.95 3.06 2.27
CA TYR A 152 -11.81 3.14 1.37
C TYR A 152 -10.71 2.15 1.77
N VAL A 153 -10.32 2.12 3.05
CA VAL A 153 -9.34 1.16 3.59
C VAL A 153 -9.79 -0.27 3.37
N ASN A 154 -11.07 -0.57 3.64
CA ASN A 154 -11.63 -1.92 3.43
C ASN A 154 -11.58 -2.36 1.96
N ARG A 155 -11.86 -1.46 1.01
CA ARG A 155 -11.72 -1.74 -0.43
C ARG A 155 -10.26 -2.00 -0.81
N GLY A 156 -9.33 -1.17 -0.32
CA GLY A 156 -7.89 -1.34 -0.55
C GLY A 156 -7.39 -2.68 -0.01
N TYR A 157 -7.82 -3.07 1.19
CA TYR A 157 -7.47 -4.37 1.76
C TYR A 157 -8.06 -5.55 0.96
N ALA A 158 -9.29 -5.43 0.48
CA ALA A 158 -9.89 -6.45 -0.38
C ALA A 158 -9.11 -6.60 -1.69
N LEU A 159 -8.68 -5.48 -2.29
CA LEU A 159 -7.85 -5.47 -3.48
C LEU A 159 -6.49 -6.13 -3.22
N PHE A 160 -5.81 -5.78 -2.13
CA PHE A 160 -4.53 -6.40 -1.78
C PHE A 160 -4.65 -7.92 -1.68
N ARG A 161 -5.64 -8.40 -0.95
CA ARG A 161 -5.89 -9.86 -0.85
C ARG A 161 -6.16 -10.51 -2.20
N LYS A 162 -6.87 -9.81 -3.09
CA LYS A 162 -7.12 -10.30 -4.45
C LYS A 162 -5.81 -10.42 -5.23
N ARG A 163 -4.94 -9.39 -5.21
CA ARG A 163 -3.63 -9.42 -5.87
C ARG A 163 -2.75 -10.57 -5.38
N VAL A 164 -2.74 -10.79 -4.06
CA VAL A 164 -2.00 -11.90 -3.46
C VAL A 164 -2.57 -13.25 -3.88
N ALA A 165 -3.88 -13.41 -3.83
CA ALA A 165 -4.54 -14.65 -4.23
C ALA A 165 -4.26 -14.99 -5.70
N ASP A 166 -4.38 -14.01 -6.58
CA ASP A 166 -4.12 -14.15 -8.02
C ASP A 166 -2.64 -14.49 -8.27
N GLY A 167 -1.71 -13.71 -7.70
CA GLY A 167 -0.28 -13.88 -7.88
C GLY A 167 0.27 -15.19 -7.27
N ARG A 168 -0.34 -15.66 -6.19
CA ARG A 168 0.03 -16.93 -5.54
C ARG A 168 -0.82 -18.13 -6.01
N LYS A 169 -1.72 -17.92 -6.96
CA LYS A 169 -2.66 -18.93 -7.47
C LYS A 169 -3.45 -19.62 -6.33
N MET A 170 -3.90 -18.82 -5.36
CA MET A 170 -4.62 -19.27 -4.17
C MET A 170 -6.07 -18.81 -4.20
N ASN A 171 -6.95 -19.58 -3.55
CA ASN A 171 -8.30 -19.11 -3.31
C ASN A 171 -8.31 -18.02 -2.21
N VAL A 172 -9.00 -16.90 -2.44
CA VAL A 172 -9.11 -15.77 -1.49
C VAL A 172 -9.64 -16.21 -0.12
N ARG A 173 -10.55 -17.21 -0.07
CA ARG A 173 -11.06 -17.74 1.22
C ARG A 173 -9.97 -18.46 2.01
N LYS A 174 -9.13 -19.26 1.33
CA LYS A 174 -7.98 -19.96 1.93
C LYS A 174 -6.96 -18.95 2.45
N LEU A 175 -6.65 -17.94 1.66
CA LEU A 175 -5.77 -16.84 2.07
C LEU A 175 -6.30 -16.12 3.32
N LYS A 176 -7.60 -15.80 3.35
CA LYS A 176 -8.22 -15.13 4.51
C LYS A 176 -8.13 -15.97 5.79
N LYS A 177 -8.24 -17.29 5.68
CA LYS A 177 -8.08 -18.21 6.82
C LYS A 177 -6.63 -18.20 7.34
N SER A 178 -5.65 -18.36 6.46
CA SER A 178 -4.23 -18.32 6.80
C SER A 178 -3.84 -17.00 7.51
N LEU A 179 -4.26 -15.86 6.99
CA LEU A 179 -3.97 -14.54 7.59
C LEU A 179 -4.59 -14.35 9.00
N ARG A 180 -5.72 -14.99 9.29
CA ARG A 180 -6.32 -14.96 10.63
C ARG A 180 -5.57 -15.84 11.61
N GLU A 181 -5.14 -17.01 11.19
CA GLU A 181 -4.37 -17.95 11.99
C GLU A 181 -3.01 -17.34 12.38
N GLU A 182 -2.32 -16.69 11.44
CA GLU A 182 -1.05 -16.00 11.70
C GLU A 182 -1.20 -14.78 12.63
N SER A 183 -2.30 -14.02 12.50
CA SER A 183 -2.53 -12.82 13.33
C SER A 183 -2.89 -13.13 14.80
N GLY A 184 -3.10 -14.40 15.15
CA GLY A 184 -3.47 -14.79 16.50
C GLY A 184 -4.85 -14.30 16.96
N SER A 185 -5.65 -13.71 16.07
CA SER A 185 -6.94 -13.10 16.38
C SER A 185 -8.00 -14.11 16.89
N GLU A 186 -7.77 -15.41 16.70
CA GLU A 186 -8.61 -16.47 17.28
C GLU A 186 -8.15 -16.92 18.68
N ARG A 187 -6.98 -16.45 19.18
CA ARG A 187 -6.42 -16.86 20.47
C ARG A 187 -6.64 -15.87 21.62
N MET A 188 -7.24 -14.72 21.39
CA MET A 188 -7.58 -13.83 22.51
C MET A 188 -8.97 -14.16 23.03
N PRO A 189 -9.10 -14.72 24.25
CA PRO A 189 -10.39 -14.80 24.90
C PRO A 189 -10.91 -13.37 25.11
N ARG A 190 -12.15 -13.10 24.72
CA ARG A 190 -12.81 -11.84 25.05
C ARG A 190 -12.73 -11.69 26.56
N ARG A 191 -12.05 -10.65 27.04
CA ARG A 191 -12.15 -10.27 28.43
C ARG A 191 -13.63 -9.92 28.67
N SER A 192 -14.30 -10.77 29.40
CA SER A 192 -15.60 -10.44 29.99
C SER A 192 -15.39 -9.31 30.99
N ASN A 193 -16.06 -8.19 30.78
CA ASN A 193 -16.29 -7.21 31.84
C ASN A 193 -17.28 -7.80 32.82
#